data_3aea43acf5f274335ad9f621ab64c58d
#
_entry.id   3aea43acf5f274335ad9f621ab64c58d
#
_cell.length_a   1.000
_cell.length_b   1.000
_cell.length_c   1.000
_cell.angle_alpha   90.00
_cell.angle_beta   90.00
_cell.angle_gamma   90.00
#
_symmetry.space_group_name_H-M   'P 1'
#
loop_
_entity.id
_entity.type
_entity.pdbx_description
1 polymer ?
#
loop_
_entity_poly.entity_id
_entity_poly.type
_entity_poly.pdbx_seq_one_letter_code
_entity_poly.pdbx_strand_id
1 'polypeptide(L)'
;MKYNFDEIIPRRGTNSVKWDLATDERVLPMWVADMDFRAAPPVLDALERRLRHGVFGYTKVPDAYFEAVKGWFGKRHGFRIENEWILPTTGVIPALSVILKALTEPGDKVILQTPVYNCFFAVLERTGRQPLANPLINENGAYRMDFEDLERKAADPQAKLIFLCNPHNPAGRAWTAEELTRLGEICLRHGVTVISDEIHCDLTLDGHRHIPFASLNEEFLRHSVTCTAPSKTFNIAGLQAANIIAADPEMRRKIDRQLVDNELHALNAFAVEALIAAYNEGGEWLDELKKYLWENYEYLRDFFTRHLPALPVTPLEATYLVWVDCRTLKRPTTEIARQLLEEGHVWINEGEMYAGEGLSLIHISEPTRRTPI
;
A
#
# COMPACT_ATOMS: atom_id res chain seq x y z
N MET A 1 11.83 -22.72 7.33
CA MET A 1 10.60 -21.92 7.54
C MET A 1 9.47 -22.85 7.97
N LYS A 2 8.59 -22.39 8.85
CA LYS A 2 7.40 -23.15 9.30
C LYS A 2 6.31 -23.16 8.22
N TYR A 3 6.28 -22.12 7.38
CA TYR A 3 5.31 -21.95 6.30
C TYR A 3 5.95 -22.22 4.95
N ASN A 4 5.18 -22.83 4.03
CA ASN A 4 5.67 -23.19 2.70
C ASN A 4 5.27 -22.11 1.68
N PHE A 5 6.19 -21.19 1.41
CA PHE A 5 6.00 -20.16 0.38
C PHE A 5 6.45 -20.63 -1.03
N ASP A 6 7.04 -21.83 -1.14
CA ASP A 6 7.37 -22.44 -2.44
C ASP A 6 6.17 -23.21 -3.06
N GLU A 7 5.04 -23.31 -2.34
CA GLU A 7 3.85 -23.98 -2.85
C GLU A 7 3.27 -23.25 -4.06
N ILE A 8 3.17 -23.93 -5.19
CA ILE A 8 2.54 -23.41 -6.39
C ILE A 8 1.03 -23.63 -6.28
N ILE A 9 0.29 -22.54 -6.12
CA ILE A 9 -1.17 -22.56 -6.01
C ILE A 9 -1.75 -22.19 -7.39
N PRO A 10 -2.53 -23.11 -8.03
CA PRO A 10 -3.21 -22.79 -9.28
C PRO A 10 -4.22 -21.65 -9.06
N ARG A 11 -4.05 -20.56 -9.80
CA ARG A 11 -4.93 -19.37 -9.67
C ARG A 11 -5.74 -19.06 -10.93
N ARG A 12 -5.44 -19.72 -12.07
CA ARG A 12 -6.25 -19.60 -13.27
C ARG A 12 -7.59 -20.27 -13.08
N GLY A 13 -8.64 -19.65 -13.61
CA GLY A 13 -10.03 -20.13 -13.47
C GLY A 13 -10.63 -19.92 -12.07
N THR A 14 -10.02 -19.04 -11.26
CA THR A 14 -10.50 -18.71 -9.92
C THR A 14 -11.11 -17.30 -9.82
N ASN A 15 -11.33 -16.65 -10.96
CA ASN A 15 -11.74 -15.24 -11.08
C ASN A 15 -10.66 -14.27 -10.52
N SER A 16 -9.40 -14.66 -10.57
CA SER A 16 -8.29 -13.81 -10.16
C SER A 16 -8.04 -12.70 -11.17
N VAL A 17 -8.14 -11.44 -10.76
CA VAL A 17 -7.80 -10.29 -11.61
C VAL A 17 -6.37 -10.41 -12.13
N LYS A 18 -5.42 -10.86 -11.28
CA LYS A 18 -4.02 -11.03 -11.65
C LYS A 18 -3.84 -12.09 -12.75
N TRP A 19 -4.48 -13.24 -12.63
CA TRP A 19 -4.23 -14.41 -13.45
C TRP A 19 -5.20 -14.60 -14.62
N ASP A 20 -6.47 -14.18 -14.47
CA ASP A 20 -7.51 -14.50 -15.44
C ASP A 20 -7.78 -13.37 -16.46
N LEU A 21 -7.15 -12.19 -16.31
CA LEU A 21 -7.20 -11.15 -17.34
C LEU A 21 -6.36 -11.47 -18.56
N ALA A 22 -5.24 -12.18 -18.42
CA ALA A 22 -4.46 -12.66 -19.56
C ALA A 22 -5.11 -13.91 -20.14
N THR A 23 -5.50 -13.84 -21.42
CA THR A 23 -6.09 -14.98 -22.15
C THR A 23 -5.04 -16.03 -22.58
N ASP A 24 -3.78 -15.64 -22.72
CA ASP A 24 -2.67 -16.54 -23.00
C ASP A 24 -2.20 -17.18 -21.68
N GLU A 25 -2.34 -18.50 -21.58
CA GLU A 25 -1.98 -19.26 -20.37
C GLU A 25 -0.46 -19.24 -20.06
N ARG A 26 0.38 -18.92 -21.04
CA ARG A 26 1.84 -18.81 -20.87
C ARG A 26 2.23 -17.55 -20.10
N VAL A 27 1.36 -16.53 -20.06
CA VAL A 27 1.69 -15.26 -19.41
C VAL A 27 1.89 -15.45 -17.92
N LEU A 28 3.07 -15.03 -17.43
CA LEU A 28 3.38 -14.86 -16.02
C LEU A 28 3.00 -13.44 -15.60
N PRO A 29 1.93 -13.27 -14.79
CA PRO A 29 1.49 -11.95 -14.36
C PRO A 29 2.30 -11.48 -13.15
N MET A 30 3.03 -10.38 -13.30
CA MET A 30 3.81 -9.72 -12.25
C MET A 30 3.42 -8.22 -12.13
N TRP A 31 2.16 -7.88 -12.41
CA TRP A 31 1.69 -6.50 -12.57
C TRP A 31 0.77 -6.01 -11.45
N VAL A 32 0.15 -6.92 -10.70
CA VAL A 32 -0.82 -6.58 -9.64
C VAL A 32 -0.28 -7.00 -8.26
N ALA A 33 -0.45 -6.11 -7.28
CA ALA A 33 0.05 -6.28 -5.93
C ALA A 33 -0.89 -7.16 -5.07
N ASP A 34 -1.11 -8.41 -5.49
CA ASP A 34 -1.56 -9.51 -4.66
C ASP A 34 -0.53 -10.65 -4.74
N MET A 35 -0.35 -11.38 -3.66
CA MET A 35 0.64 -12.44 -3.56
C MET A 35 0.08 -13.77 -4.10
N ASP A 36 0.97 -14.67 -4.52
CA ASP A 36 0.59 -16.03 -4.92
C ASP A 36 0.75 -17.05 -3.76
N PHE A 37 0.87 -16.55 -2.52
CA PHE A 37 0.94 -17.38 -1.31
C PHE A 37 -0.42 -17.54 -0.66
N ARG A 38 -0.64 -18.67 0.03
CA ARG A 38 -1.82 -18.83 0.91
C ARG A 38 -1.80 -17.76 1.99
N ALA A 39 -2.98 -17.27 2.35
CA ALA A 39 -3.13 -16.44 3.54
C ALA A 39 -2.67 -17.20 4.81
N ALA A 40 -2.34 -16.45 5.86
CA ALA A 40 -1.91 -17.02 7.12
C ALA A 40 -2.92 -18.07 7.67
N PRO A 41 -2.47 -19.23 8.16
CA PRO A 41 -3.37 -20.27 8.64
C PRO A 41 -4.42 -19.81 9.65
N PRO A 42 -4.12 -18.95 10.65
CA PRO A 42 -5.16 -18.43 11.55
C PRO A 42 -6.29 -17.69 10.84
N VAL A 43 -5.98 -17.01 9.74
CA VAL A 43 -6.98 -16.33 8.92
C VAL A 43 -7.88 -17.36 8.25
N LEU A 44 -7.31 -18.40 7.63
CA LEU A 44 -8.05 -19.46 6.98
C LEU A 44 -8.97 -20.19 7.96
N ASP A 45 -8.47 -20.51 9.16
CA ASP A 45 -9.23 -21.17 10.22
C ASP A 45 -10.41 -20.30 10.69
N ALA A 46 -10.22 -18.99 10.81
CA ALA A 46 -11.28 -18.05 11.19
C ALA A 46 -12.37 -17.98 10.11
N LEU A 47 -11.95 -17.90 8.84
CA LEU A 47 -12.89 -17.91 7.70
C LEU A 47 -13.68 -19.22 7.62
N GLU A 48 -13.02 -20.37 7.85
CA GLU A 48 -13.68 -21.67 7.86
C GLU A 48 -14.71 -21.79 8.99
N ARG A 49 -14.37 -21.35 10.21
CA ARG A 49 -15.35 -21.29 11.32
C ARG A 49 -16.56 -20.44 10.97
N ARG A 50 -16.34 -19.27 10.35
CA ARG A 50 -17.41 -18.38 9.95
C ARG A 50 -18.28 -18.98 8.83
N LEU A 51 -17.64 -19.66 7.86
CA LEU A 51 -18.33 -20.36 6.78
C LEU A 51 -19.22 -21.49 7.34
N ARG A 52 -18.71 -22.28 8.26
CA ARG A 52 -19.46 -23.39 8.89
C ARG A 52 -20.66 -22.92 9.71
N HIS A 53 -20.62 -21.70 10.24
CA HIS A 53 -21.78 -21.11 10.90
C HIS A 53 -22.97 -20.93 9.94
N GLY A 54 -22.71 -20.61 8.66
CA GLY A 54 -23.68 -20.68 7.55
C GLY A 54 -24.74 -19.58 7.50
N VAL A 55 -24.72 -18.59 8.42
CA VAL A 55 -25.67 -17.45 8.40
C VAL A 55 -24.92 -16.16 8.15
N PHE A 56 -25.18 -15.48 7.04
CA PHE A 56 -24.47 -14.29 6.56
C PHE A 56 -25.40 -13.05 6.54
N GLY A 57 -25.97 -12.73 7.69
CA GLY A 57 -26.76 -11.51 7.88
C GLY A 57 -25.89 -10.27 8.05
N TYR A 58 -26.51 -9.15 8.43
CA TYR A 58 -25.79 -7.91 8.72
C TYR A 58 -24.76 -8.11 9.84
N THR A 59 -23.57 -7.57 9.63
CA THR A 59 -22.44 -7.75 10.53
C THR A 59 -22.23 -6.49 11.37
N LYS A 60 -22.13 -6.67 12.68
CA LYS A 60 -21.65 -5.63 13.60
C LYS A 60 -20.12 -5.80 13.77
N VAL A 61 -19.38 -4.72 13.71
CA VAL A 61 -17.95 -4.73 14.09
C VAL A 61 -17.86 -4.84 15.62
N PRO A 62 -17.29 -5.93 16.18
CA PRO A 62 -17.20 -6.14 17.61
C PRO A 62 -16.01 -5.40 18.24
N ASP A 63 -16.01 -5.22 19.57
CA ASP A 63 -14.89 -4.61 20.30
C ASP A 63 -13.57 -5.34 20.06
N ALA A 64 -13.60 -6.66 19.88
CA ALA A 64 -12.42 -7.46 19.55
C ALA A 64 -11.70 -7.02 18.26
N TYR A 65 -12.41 -6.43 17.31
CA TYR A 65 -11.84 -5.84 16.09
C TYR A 65 -10.95 -4.64 16.42
N PHE A 66 -11.49 -3.71 17.22
CA PHE A 66 -10.76 -2.50 17.63
C PHE A 66 -9.55 -2.86 18.49
N GLU A 67 -9.71 -3.81 19.41
CA GLU A 67 -8.61 -4.30 20.25
C GLU A 67 -7.52 -5.01 19.41
N ALA A 68 -7.89 -5.74 18.35
CA ALA A 68 -6.93 -6.35 17.44
C ALA A 68 -6.12 -5.28 16.69
N VAL A 69 -6.77 -4.23 16.15
CA VAL A 69 -6.08 -3.11 15.50
C VAL A 69 -5.12 -2.40 16.46
N LYS A 70 -5.59 -2.02 17.64
CA LYS A 70 -4.77 -1.36 18.68
C LYS A 70 -3.59 -2.23 19.12
N GLY A 71 -3.86 -3.49 19.39
CA GLY A 71 -2.84 -4.45 19.82
C GLY A 71 -1.74 -4.63 18.78
N TRP A 72 -2.12 -4.73 17.51
CA TRP A 72 -1.17 -4.87 16.40
C TRP A 72 -0.28 -3.64 16.25
N PHE A 73 -0.89 -2.45 16.11
CA PHE A 73 -0.14 -1.21 15.90
C PHE A 73 0.69 -0.83 17.14
N GLY A 74 0.16 -1.04 18.33
CA GLY A 74 0.90 -0.83 19.58
C GLY A 74 2.13 -1.72 19.69
N LYS A 75 1.98 -3.01 19.41
CA LYS A 75 3.06 -4.01 19.53
C LYS A 75 4.10 -3.90 18.41
N ARG A 76 3.66 -3.72 17.15
CA ARG A 76 4.54 -3.76 15.98
C ARG A 76 5.17 -2.42 15.64
N HIS A 77 4.44 -1.33 15.85
CA HIS A 77 4.82 0.02 15.38
C HIS A 77 4.92 1.05 16.50
N GLY A 78 4.63 0.68 17.76
CA GLY A 78 4.66 1.62 18.88
C GLY A 78 3.57 2.70 18.83
N PHE A 79 2.58 2.55 17.94
CA PHE A 79 1.52 3.52 17.75
C PHE A 79 0.33 3.23 18.67
N ARG A 80 0.10 4.12 19.61
CA ARG A 80 -1.08 4.08 20.48
C ARG A 80 -2.28 4.64 19.75
N ILE A 81 -3.32 3.82 19.65
CA ILE A 81 -4.59 4.16 18.99
C ILE A 81 -5.71 3.99 20.01
N GLU A 82 -6.66 4.92 20.04
CA GLU A 82 -7.88 4.77 20.84
C GLU A 82 -9.02 4.21 19.99
N ASN A 83 -9.94 3.45 20.59
CA ASN A 83 -11.02 2.78 19.87
C ASN A 83 -11.86 3.76 19.04
N GLU A 84 -12.16 4.92 19.63
CA GLU A 84 -12.96 5.95 18.98
C GLU A 84 -12.30 6.63 17.78
N TRP A 85 -10.97 6.48 17.59
CA TRP A 85 -10.28 7.05 16.43
C TRP A 85 -10.42 6.18 15.19
N ILE A 86 -10.84 4.91 15.35
CA ILE A 86 -10.88 3.92 14.29
C ILE A 86 -12.24 3.93 13.62
N LEU A 87 -12.25 4.20 12.32
CA LEU A 87 -13.42 4.08 11.45
C LEU A 87 -13.17 2.92 10.47
N PRO A 88 -13.81 1.75 10.67
CA PRO A 88 -13.71 0.63 9.73
C PRO A 88 -14.31 0.96 8.37
N THR A 89 -13.68 0.47 7.30
CA THR A 89 -14.13 0.64 5.92
C THR A 89 -13.65 -0.50 5.01
N THR A 90 -14.13 -0.53 3.77
CA THR A 90 -13.93 -1.67 2.85
C THR A 90 -12.58 -1.68 2.12
N GLY A 91 -11.78 -0.62 2.21
CA GLY A 91 -10.48 -0.53 1.54
C GLY A 91 -9.86 0.86 1.65
N VAL A 92 -8.55 0.95 1.43
CA VAL A 92 -7.84 2.25 1.52
C VAL A 92 -8.25 3.20 0.39
N ILE A 93 -8.46 2.74 -0.84
CA ILE A 93 -8.92 3.62 -1.92
C ILE A 93 -10.34 4.17 -1.67
N PRO A 94 -11.33 3.38 -1.25
CA PRO A 94 -12.59 3.92 -0.72
C PRO A 94 -12.39 4.91 0.44
N ALA A 95 -11.48 4.63 1.39
CA ALA A 95 -11.13 5.55 2.47
C ALA A 95 -10.66 6.90 1.95
N LEU A 96 -9.69 6.90 1.02
CA LEU A 96 -9.17 8.14 0.42
C LEU A 96 -10.29 8.93 -0.28
N SER A 97 -11.21 8.26 -0.96
CA SER A 97 -12.35 8.91 -1.62
C SER A 97 -13.27 9.63 -0.64
N VAL A 98 -13.61 9.01 0.50
CA VAL A 98 -14.46 9.63 1.52
C VAL A 98 -13.74 10.73 2.28
N ILE A 99 -12.43 10.57 2.55
CA ILE A 99 -11.60 11.60 3.19
C ILE A 99 -11.54 12.85 2.31
N LEU A 100 -11.30 12.70 1.00
CA LEU A 100 -11.34 13.81 0.05
C LEU A 100 -12.67 14.56 0.09
N LYS A 101 -13.78 13.83 0.05
CA LYS A 101 -15.13 14.44 0.10
C LYS A 101 -15.42 15.12 1.44
N ALA A 102 -14.85 14.61 2.54
CA ALA A 102 -15.05 15.14 3.89
C ALA A 102 -14.25 16.42 4.17
N LEU A 103 -13.02 16.51 3.61
CA LEU A 103 -12.04 17.52 4.02
C LEU A 103 -11.69 18.53 2.92
N THR A 104 -12.18 18.34 1.70
CA THR A 104 -11.87 19.22 0.55
C THR A 104 -13.10 19.45 -0.31
N GLU A 105 -13.00 20.44 -1.22
CA GLU A 105 -14.01 20.73 -2.24
C GLU A 105 -13.49 20.36 -3.65
N PRO A 106 -14.37 20.14 -4.64
CA PRO A 106 -13.96 20.02 -6.04
C PRO A 106 -13.13 21.22 -6.49
N GLY A 107 -11.99 20.96 -7.15
CA GLY A 107 -11.02 21.99 -7.56
C GLY A 107 -9.88 22.21 -6.58
N ASP A 108 -9.99 21.76 -5.33
CA ASP A 108 -8.88 21.76 -4.38
C ASP A 108 -7.74 20.85 -4.86
N LYS A 109 -6.52 21.19 -4.47
CA LYS A 109 -5.30 20.47 -4.83
C LYS A 109 -4.83 19.54 -3.72
N VAL A 110 -4.31 18.38 -4.13
CA VAL A 110 -3.69 17.40 -3.25
C VAL A 110 -2.26 17.16 -3.69
N ILE A 111 -1.31 17.34 -2.78
CA ILE A 111 0.11 17.13 -3.06
C ILE A 111 0.37 15.63 -3.16
N LEU A 112 1.08 15.21 -4.23
CA LEU A 112 1.51 13.84 -4.48
C LEU A 112 3.02 13.79 -4.69
N GLN A 113 3.74 12.95 -3.94
CA GLN A 113 5.18 12.74 -4.06
C GLN A 113 5.48 11.72 -5.17
N THR A 114 5.64 12.18 -6.40
CA THR A 114 5.83 11.33 -7.59
C THR A 114 7.27 10.85 -7.77
N PRO A 115 7.49 9.62 -8.34
CA PRO A 115 6.47 8.64 -8.75
C PRO A 115 5.71 8.07 -7.56
N VAL A 116 4.41 7.81 -7.70
CA VAL A 116 3.57 7.33 -6.61
C VAL A 116 2.45 6.44 -7.13
N TYR A 117 1.83 5.68 -6.24
CA TYR A 117 0.75 4.75 -6.54
C TYR A 117 -0.34 5.38 -7.43
N ASN A 118 -0.54 4.78 -8.59
CA ASN A 118 -1.39 5.31 -9.66
C ASN A 118 -2.85 5.54 -9.26
N CYS A 119 -3.40 4.76 -8.31
CA CYS A 119 -4.76 4.97 -7.85
C CYS A 119 -4.96 6.31 -7.11
N PHE A 120 -3.90 6.97 -6.64
CA PHE A 120 -4.01 8.32 -6.07
C PHE A 120 -4.47 9.32 -7.14
N PHE A 121 -3.92 9.25 -8.35
CA PHE A 121 -4.39 10.09 -9.46
C PHE A 121 -5.85 9.79 -9.81
N ALA A 122 -6.20 8.51 -9.92
CA ALA A 122 -7.55 8.10 -10.27
C ALA A 122 -8.60 8.52 -9.22
N VAL A 123 -8.29 8.48 -7.92
CA VAL A 123 -9.24 8.93 -6.89
C VAL A 123 -9.40 10.44 -6.88
N LEU A 124 -8.34 11.21 -7.16
CA LEU A 124 -8.43 12.66 -7.30
C LEU A 124 -9.31 13.06 -8.49
N GLU A 125 -9.07 12.46 -9.66
CA GLU A 125 -9.87 12.69 -10.87
C GLU A 125 -11.35 12.38 -10.63
N ARG A 126 -11.67 11.19 -10.10
CA ARG A 126 -13.05 10.76 -9.83
C ARG A 126 -13.78 11.63 -8.81
N THR A 127 -13.05 12.28 -7.94
CA THR A 127 -13.61 13.18 -6.91
C THR A 127 -13.54 14.66 -7.30
N GLY A 128 -12.99 15.00 -8.47
CA GLY A 128 -12.85 16.37 -8.98
C GLY A 128 -11.75 17.17 -8.28
N ARG A 129 -10.79 16.52 -7.61
CA ARG A 129 -9.62 17.17 -7.01
C ARG A 129 -8.46 17.15 -7.99
N GLN A 130 -7.52 18.08 -7.82
CA GLN A 130 -6.39 18.23 -8.73
C GLN A 130 -5.09 17.72 -8.10
N PRO A 131 -4.30 16.90 -8.80
CA PRO A 131 -2.97 16.52 -8.31
C PRO A 131 -2.01 17.71 -8.39
N LEU A 132 -1.21 17.90 -7.34
CA LEU A 132 -0.12 18.85 -7.27
C LEU A 132 1.18 18.07 -7.06
N ALA A 133 1.92 17.80 -8.13
CA ALA A 133 3.09 16.95 -8.07
C ALA A 133 4.23 17.63 -7.28
N ASN A 134 4.82 16.88 -6.34
CA ASN A 134 6.08 17.14 -5.65
C ASN A 134 7.04 16.00 -6.01
N PRO A 135 7.82 16.10 -7.09
CA PRO A 135 8.67 15.02 -7.55
C PRO A 135 9.74 14.66 -6.51
N LEU A 136 9.87 13.38 -6.22
CA LEU A 136 10.98 12.85 -5.42
C LEU A 136 12.29 13.01 -6.21
N ILE A 137 13.36 13.29 -5.50
CA ILE A 137 14.70 13.36 -6.08
C ILE A 137 15.25 11.94 -6.15
N ASN A 138 15.62 11.49 -7.35
CA ASN A 138 16.27 10.21 -7.57
C ASN A 138 17.78 10.39 -7.70
N GLU A 139 18.53 9.88 -6.75
CA GLU A 139 19.99 9.86 -6.75
C GLU A 139 20.47 8.41 -6.89
N ASN A 140 20.77 7.99 -8.13
CA ASN A 140 21.24 6.63 -8.44
C ASN A 140 20.33 5.50 -7.94
N GLY A 141 19.01 5.68 -8.04
CA GLY A 141 17.99 4.72 -7.59
C GLY A 141 17.53 4.94 -6.15
N ALA A 142 18.23 5.71 -5.34
CA ALA A 142 17.78 6.11 -4.02
C ALA A 142 16.85 7.34 -4.15
N TYR A 143 15.65 7.23 -3.59
CA TYR A 143 14.69 8.33 -3.62
C TYR A 143 14.69 9.10 -2.30
N ARG A 144 14.59 10.41 -2.37
CA ARG A 144 14.41 11.30 -1.22
C ARG A 144 13.38 12.39 -1.50
N MET A 145 12.78 12.94 -0.45
CA MET A 145 11.83 14.04 -0.57
C MET A 145 12.52 15.33 -1.01
N ASP A 146 11.88 16.06 -1.94
CA ASP A 146 12.25 17.45 -2.26
C ASP A 146 11.46 18.39 -1.35
N PHE A 147 12.07 18.74 -0.22
CA PHE A 147 11.45 19.61 0.77
C PHE A 147 11.34 21.07 0.33
N GLU A 148 12.22 21.56 -0.56
CA GLU A 148 12.13 22.91 -1.08
C GLU A 148 10.94 23.05 -2.03
N ASP A 149 10.74 22.05 -2.88
CA ASP A 149 9.55 22.00 -3.73
C ASP A 149 8.29 21.76 -2.91
N LEU A 150 8.35 20.90 -1.88
CA LEU A 150 7.21 20.67 -0.97
C LEU A 150 6.77 21.98 -0.29
N GLU A 151 7.71 22.79 0.22
CA GLU A 151 7.41 24.09 0.82
C GLU A 151 6.68 25.02 -0.15
N ARG A 152 7.15 25.08 -1.41
CA ARG A 152 6.50 25.89 -2.45
C ARG A 152 5.09 25.39 -2.78
N LYS A 153 4.90 24.06 -2.83
CA LYS A 153 3.60 23.44 -3.13
C LYS A 153 2.61 23.61 -1.98
N ALA A 154 3.09 23.44 -0.75
CA ALA A 154 2.26 23.63 0.45
C ALA A 154 1.79 25.08 0.62
N ALA A 155 2.58 26.06 0.16
CA ALA A 155 2.20 27.47 0.17
C ALA A 155 1.10 27.85 -0.83
N ASP A 156 0.72 26.97 -1.74
CA ASP A 156 -0.43 27.20 -2.64
C ASP A 156 -1.73 27.16 -1.82
N PRO A 157 -2.55 28.24 -1.82
CA PRO A 157 -3.77 28.30 -1.00
C PRO A 157 -4.83 27.27 -1.37
N GLN A 158 -4.73 26.66 -2.56
CA GLN A 158 -5.59 25.55 -2.99
C GLN A 158 -5.06 24.17 -2.55
N ALA A 159 -3.82 24.06 -2.08
CA ALA A 159 -3.27 22.82 -1.54
C ALA A 159 -3.87 22.57 -0.15
N LYS A 160 -4.76 21.59 -0.03
CA LYS A 160 -5.47 21.26 1.22
C LYS A 160 -4.93 20.02 1.90
N LEU A 161 -4.51 19.05 1.10
CA LEU A 161 -4.05 17.76 1.58
C LEU A 161 -2.73 17.37 0.91
N ILE A 162 -1.99 16.51 1.58
CA ILE A 162 -0.94 15.68 0.97
C ILE A 162 -1.30 14.21 1.15
N PHE A 163 -1.19 13.40 0.10
CA PHE A 163 -1.20 11.95 0.21
C PHE A 163 0.23 11.47 0.43
N LEU A 164 0.53 11.07 1.66
CA LEU A 164 1.80 10.47 2.04
C LEU A 164 1.71 8.96 1.88
N CYS A 165 2.44 8.39 0.94
CA CYS A 165 2.60 6.95 0.80
C CYS A 165 3.71 6.48 1.75
N ASN A 166 3.38 5.76 2.81
CA ASN A 166 4.30 5.44 3.92
C ASN A 166 4.11 4.00 4.43
N PRO A 167 4.94 3.02 4.07
CA PRO A 167 6.06 3.06 3.11
C PRO A 167 5.66 3.41 1.68
N HIS A 168 6.66 3.89 0.90
CA HIS A 168 6.40 4.48 -0.41
C HIS A 168 6.39 3.46 -1.54
N ASN A 169 5.28 3.39 -2.25
CA ASN A 169 5.09 2.65 -3.49
C ASN A 169 5.06 3.65 -4.68
N PRO A 170 5.90 3.51 -5.72
CA PRO A 170 6.74 2.35 -6.08
C PRO A 170 8.20 2.44 -5.63
N ALA A 171 8.64 3.53 -5.00
CA ALA A 171 10.05 3.78 -4.69
C ALA A 171 10.66 2.79 -3.68
N GLY A 172 9.85 1.98 -2.99
CA GLY A 172 10.30 0.99 -2.02
C GLY A 172 10.92 1.58 -0.75
N ARG A 173 10.66 2.87 -0.44
CA ARG A 173 11.23 3.57 0.69
C ARG A 173 10.43 3.39 1.98
N ALA A 174 11.14 3.19 3.09
CA ALA A 174 10.65 3.37 4.46
C ALA A 174 11.18 4.72 4.97
N TRP A 175 10.31 5.74 5.06
CA TRP A 175 10.72 7.08 5.45
C TRP A 175 11.26 7.14 6.87
N THR A 176 12.31 7.93 7.10
CA THR A 176 12.90 8.14 8.42
C THR A 176 12.05 9.11 9.26
N ALA A 177 12.23 9.08 10.58
CA ALA A 177 11.58 10.02 11.48
C ALA A 177 11.92 11.49 11.12
N GLU A 178 13.14 11.75 10.67
CA GLU A 178 13.60 13.06 10.24
C GLU A 178 12.88 13.56 8.99
N GLU A 179 12.75 12.68 7.97
CA GLU A 179 12.03 13.00 6.73
C GLU A 179 10.56 13.28 7.02
N LEU A 180 9.91 12.42 7.82
CA LEU A 180 8.50 12.56 8.20
C LEU A 180 8.25 13.79 9.07
N THR A 181 9.16 14.10 10.01
CA THR A 181 9.05 15.29 10.85
C THR A 181 9.13 16.56 10.01
N ARG A 182 10.11 16.64 9.11
CA ARG A 182 10.27 17.80 8.24
C ARG A 182 9.07 18.00 7.32
N LEU A 183 8.53 16.92 6.75
CA LEU A 183 7.28 16.96 5.98
C LEU A 183 6.13 17.50 6.82
N GLY A 184 5.95 16.96 8.03
CA GLY A 184 4.87 17.34 8.94
C GLY A 184 4.96 18.83 9.36
N GLU A 185 6.15 19.33 9.66
CA GLU A 185 6.37 20.74 9.98
C GLU A 185 6.01 21.68 8.83
N ILE A 186 6.36 21.30 7.58
CA ILE A 186 5.96 22.06 6.39
C ILE A 186 4.44 22.05 6.26
N CYS A 187 3.81 20.90 6.36
CA CYS A 187 2.36 20.78 6.23
C CYS A 187 1.61 21.58 7.30
N LEU A 188 2.04 21.51 8.56
CA LEU A 188 1.44 22.29 9.65
C LEU A 188 1.54 23.80 9.40
N ARG A 189 2.71 24.27 8.97
CA ARG A 189 2.96 25.70 8.72
C ARG A 189 2.01 26.29 7.68
N HIS A 190 1.61 25.49 6.70
CA HIS A 190 0.74 25.90 5.59
C HIS A 190 -0.72 25.41 5.71
N GLY A 191 -1.07 24.73 6.81
CA GLY A 191 -2.43 24.23 7.03
C GLY A 191 -2.82 23.09 6.08
N VAL A 192 -1.84 22.32 5.58
CA VAL A 192 -2.04 21.13 4.74
C VAL A 192 -2.20 19.92 5.64
N THR A 193 -3.33 19.21 5.53
CA THR A 193 -3.57 17.97 6.31
C THR A 193 -2.86 16.79 5.67
N VAL A 194 -2.17 15.97 6.47
CA VAL A 194 -1.48 14.76 6.00
C VAL A 194 -2.43 13.56 6.01
N ILE A 195 -2.64 12.96 4.85
CA ILE A 195 -3.33 11.67 4.73
C ILE A 195 -2.27 10.62 4.48
N SER A 196 -1.93 9.86 5.52
CA SER A 196 -0.89 8.83 5.48
C SER A 196 -1.49 7.49 5.07
N ASP A 197 -1.19 7.06 3.84
CA ASP A 197 -1.50 5.70 3.39
C ASP A 197 -0.40 4.75 3.87
N GLU A 198 -0.73 3.99 4.91
CA GLU A 198 0.18 3.07 5.59
C GLU A 198 -0.17 1.59 5.31
N ILE A 199 -0.79 1.31 4.16
CA ILE A 199 -1.19 -0.05 3.78
C ILE A 199 -0.01 -1.03 3.69
N HIS A 200 1.21 -0.53 3.49
CA HIS A 200 2.45 -1.32 3.43
C HIS A 200 3.26 -1.31 4.74
N CYS A 201 2.72 -0.78 5.84
CA CYS A 201 3.44 -0.55 7.10
C CYS A 201 4.17 -1.79 7.66
N ASP A 202 3.61 -2.97 7.51
CA ASP A 202 4.17 -4.21 8.01
C ASP A 202 5.27 -4.82 7.12
N LEU A 203 5.39 -4.33 5.88
CA LEU A 203 6.23 -4.89 4.83
C LEU A 203 7.56 -4.15 4.69
N THR A 204 8.16 -3.75 5.80
CA THR A 204 9.55 -3.25 5.84
C THR A 204 10.52 -4.43 5.85
N LEU A 205 11.62 -4.31 5.12
CA LEU A 205 12.60 -5.37 4.86
C LEU A 205 13.99 -4.96 5.39
N ASP A 206 14.91 -5.91 5.48
CA ASP A 206 16.33 -5.72 5.81
C ASP A 206 16.60 -4.80 7.02
N GLY A 207 15.86 -5.01 8.11
CA GLY A 207 16.04 -4.23 9.34
C GLY A 207 15.43 -2.83 9.34
N HIS A 208 14.91 -2.37 8.21
CA HIS A 208 14.13 -1.13 8.14
C HIS A 208 12.85 -1.23 8.97
N ARG A 209 12.41 -0.08 9.50
CA ARG A 209 11.20 -0.01 10.34
C ARG A 209 10.24 1.03 9.80
N HIS A 210 8.97 0.68 9.83
CA HIS A 210 7.92 1.64 9.59
C HIS A 210 7.74 2.55 10.81
N ILE A 211 7.56 3.83 10.54
CA ILE A 211 7.22 4.85 11.53
C ILE A 211 5.85 5.41 11.15
N PRO A 212 4.79 5.14 11.91
CA PRO A 212 3.49 5.75 11.66
C PRO A 212 3.60 7.27 11.78
N PHE A 213 3.16 8.01 10.77
CA PHE A 213 3.29 9.47 10.76
C PHE A 213 2.64 10.11 12.00
N ALA A 214 1.44 9.66 12.35
CA ALA A 214 0.68 10.13 13.49
C ALA A 214 1.32 9.82 14.86
N SER A 215 2.31 8.92 14.92
CA SER A 215 2.98 8.55 16.18
C SER A 215 4.14 9.48 16.55
N LEU A 216 4.56 10.37 15.67
CA LEU A 216 5.73 11.21 15.87
C LEU A 216 5.53 12.26 16.98
N ASN A 217 4.38 12.91 17.01
CA ASN A 217 4.00 13.85 18.05
C ASN A 217 2.49 14.13 18.03
N GLU A 218 1.99 14.83 19.08
CA GLU A 218 0.57 15.13 19.26
C GLU A 218 0.01 16.08 18.19
N GLU A 219 0.80 17.02 17.66
CA GLU A 219 0.34 17.95 16.62
C GLU A 219 0.11 17.21 15.31
N PHE A 220 1.05 16.31 14.92
CA PHE A 220 0.89 15.49 13.72
C PHE A 220 -0.27 14.50 13.86
N LEU A 221 -0.45 13.93 15.05
CA LEU A 221 -1.61 13.07 15.36
C LEU A 221 -2.93 13.80 15.09
N ARG A 222 -3.06 15.05 15.53
CA ARG A 222 -4.29 15.84 15.36
C ARG A 222 -4.48 16.40 13.95
N HIS A 223 -3.41 16.60 13.19
CA HIS A 223 -3.45 17.18 11.83
C HIS A 223 -3.24 16.14 10.75
N SER A 224 -3.49 14.87 11.05
CA SER A 224 -3.38 13.80 10.06
C SER A 224 -4.50 12.78 10.17
N VAL A 225 -4.64 12.01 9.10
CA VAL A 225 -5.49 10.83 9.03
C VAL A 225 -4.62 9.68 8.51
N THR A 226 -4.62 8.56 9.22
CA THR A 226 -3.88 7.36 8.80
C THR A 226 -4.83 6.33 8.21
N CYS A 227 -4.50 5.78 7.04
CA CYS A 227 -5.23 4.69 6.40
C CYS A 227 -4.42 3.40 6.48
N THR A 228 -5.01 2.34 7.02
CA THR A 228 -4.35 1.03 7.18
C THR A 228 -5.25 -0.11 6.71
N ALA A 229 -4.63 -1.22 6.33
CA ALA A 229 -5.38 -2.44 6.00
C ALA A 229 -4.49 -3.69 6.16
N PRO A 230 -5.04 -4.83 6.57
CA PRO A 230 -4.31 -6.10 6.60
C PRO A 230 -4.11 -6.72 5.19
N SER A 231 -4.71 -6.12 4.17
CA SER A 231 -4.86 -6.68 2.84
C SER A 231 -3.55 -6.97 2.12
N LYS A 232 -2.55 -6.07 2.23
CA LYS A 232 -1.22 -6.26 1.64
C LYS A 232 -0.34 -7.15 2.50
N THR A 233 -0.40 -6.98 3.81
CA THR A 233 0.35 -7.77 4.79
C THR A 233 0.01 -9.25 4.75
N PHE A 234 -1.27 -9.60 4.66
CA PHE A 234 -1.77 -10.98 4.79
C PHE A 234 -2.40 -11.56 3.51
N ASN A 235 -2.24 -10.86 2.37
CA ASN A 235 -2.78 -11.30 1.08
C ASN A 235 -4.30 -11.54 1.10
N ILE A 236 -5.06 -10.63 1.69
CA ILE A 236 -6.51 -10.73 1.88
C ILE A 236 -7.29 -9.54 1.29
N ALA A 237 -6.79 -8.95 0.20
CA ALA A 237 -7.43 -7.79 -0.44
C ALA A 237 -8.88 -8.05 -0.86
N GLY A 238 -9.19 -9.27 -1.30
CA GLY A 238 -10.54 -9.67 -1.69
C GLY A 238 -11.57 -9.71 -0.56
N LEU A 239 -11.11 -9.67 0.71
CA LEU A 239 -12.01 -9.64 1.88
C LEU A 239 -12.48 -8.22 2.25
N GLN A 240 -11.83 -7.18 1.71
CA GLN A 240 -12.28 -5.79 1.82
C GLN A 240 -12.38 -5.30 3.27
N ALA A 241 -11.24 -5.28 3.98
CA ALA A 241 -11.10 -4.70 5.32
C ALA A 241 -10.02 -3.62 5.34
N ALA A 242 -10.35 -2.45 5.86
CA ALA A 242 -9.43 -1.34 6.09
C ALA A 242 -9.89 -0.48 7.26
N ASN A 243 -9.01 0.40 7.73
CA ASN A 243 -9.30 1.34 8.80
C ASN A 243 -8.85 2.74 8.42
N ILE A 244 -9.65 3.72 8.78
CA ILE A 244 -9.28 5.13 8.85
C ILE A 244 -9.06 5.45 10.33
N ILE A 245 -7.92 6.02 10.67
CA ILE A 245 -7.58 6.41 12.04
C ILE A 245 -7.46 7.93 12.08
N ALA A 246 -8.36 8.60 12.81
CA ALA A 246 -8.43 10.05 12.90
C ALA A 246 -8.62 10.45 14.37
N ALA A 247 -7.58 11.01 14.99
CA ALA A 247 -7.63 11.43 16.40
C ALA A 247 -8.44 12.72 16.59
N ASP A 248 -8.37 13.66 15.63
CA ASP A 248 -9.16 14.87 15.69
C ASP A 248 -10.67 14.57 15.58
N PRO A 249 -11.49 14.97 16.56
CA PRO A 249 -12.90 14.61 16.59
C PRO A 249 -13.73 15.28 15.49
N GLU A 250 -13.32 16.46 15.01
CA GLU A 250 -14.06 17.14 13.95
C GLU A 250 -13.79 16.50 12.59
N MET A 251 -12.51 16.24 12.26
CA MET A 251 -12.16 15.49 11.05
C MET A 251 -12.83 14.12 11.06
N ARG A 252 -12.74 13.40 12.17
CA ARG A 252 -13.37 12.08 12.33
C ARG A 252 -14.86 12.12 12.05
N ARG A 253 -15.58 13.08 12.64
CA ARG A 253 -17.03 13.23 12.43
C ARG A 253 -17.38 13.52 10.96
N LYS A 254 -16.60 14.37 10.27
CA LYS A 254 -16.79 14.65 8.85
C LYS A 254 -16.56 13.40 7.98
N ILE A 255 -15.51 12.63 8.29
CA ILE A 255 -15.17 11.38 7.57
C ILE A 255 -16.25 10.31 7.82
N ASP A 256 -16.65 10.12 9.09
CA ASP A 256 -17.70 9.17 9.46
C ASP A 256 -19.02 9.47 8.72
N ARG A 257 -19.41 10.74 8.65
CA ARG A 257 -20.56 11.16 7.86
C ARG A 257 -20.44 10.74 6.39
N GLN A 258 -19.28 10.93 5.77
CA GLN A 258 -19.05 10.53 4.39
C GLN A 258 -19.03 9.00 4.21
N LEU A 259 -18.57 8.23 5.19
CA LEU A 259 -18.68 6.78 5.18
C LEU A 259 -20.15 6.33 5.15
N VAL A 260 -20.99 6.92 5.98
CA VAL A 260 -22.44 6.65 6.00
C VAL A 260 -23.11 7.07 4.69
N ASP A 261 -22.86 8.29 4.22
CA ASP A 261 -23.47 8.83 3.00
C ASP A 261 -23.08 8.03 1.73
N ASN A 262 -21.94 7.32 1.75
CA ASN A 262 -21.49 6.46 0.65
C ASN A 262 -21.67 4.95 0.93
N GLU A 263 -22.35 4.54 2.00
CA GLU A 263 -22.59 3.14 2.40
C GLU A 263 -21.31 2.30 2.58
N LEU A 264 -20.21 2.94 3.06
CA LEU A 264 -18.89 2.32 3.23
C LEU A 264 -18.52 2.01 4.69
N HIS A 265 -19.48 2.16 5.61
CA HIS A 265 -19.30 1.96 7.06
C HIS A 265 -19.52 0.51 7.51
N ALA A 266 -20.08 -0.35 6.65
CA ALA A 266 -20.39 -1.74 6.97
C ALA A 266 -19.35 -2.70 6.38
N LEU A 267 -18.75 -3.51 7.24
CA LEU A 267 -17.87 -4.61 6.81
C LEU A 267 -18.65 -5.91 6.62
N ASN A 268 -18.20 -6.74 5.67
CA ASN A 268 -18.73 -8.10 5.56
C ASN A 268 -18.21 -9.00 6.69
N ALA A 269 -18.92 -10.09 6.95
CA ALA A 269 -18.62 -11.00 8.07
C ALA A 269 -17.22 -11.64 7.99
N PHE A 270 -16.73 -11.94 6.78
CA PHE A 270 -15.41 -12.53 6.60
C PHE A 270 -14.28 -11.50 6.82
N ALA A 271 -14.50 -10.23 6.46
CA ALA A 271 -13.56 -9.15 6.68
C ALA A 271 -13.23 -8.98 8.18
N VAL A 272 -14.27 -9.01 9.02
CA VAL A 272 -14.13 -8.85 10.49
C VAL A 272 -13.32 -10.01 11.07
N GLU A 273 -13.70 -11.24 10.78
CA GLU A 273 -13.01 -12.43 11.29
C GLU A 273 -11.56 -12.51 10.82
N ALA A 274 -11.33 -12.20 9.54
CA ALA A 274 -10.00 -12.24 8.94
C ALA A 274 -9.06 -11.22 9.57
N LEU A 275 -9.51 -9.96 9.78
CA LEU A 275 -8.67 -8.93 10.40
C LEU A 275 -8.32 -9.31 11.83
N ILE A 276 -9.30 -9.75 12.64
CA ILE A 276 -9.08 -10.15 14.03
C ILE A 276 -8.04 -11.26 14.10
N ALA A 277 -8.17 -12.31 13.28
CA ALA A 277 -7.25 -13.42 13.25
C ALA A 277 -5.86 -13.02 12.75
N ALA A 278 -5.79 -12.21 11.69
CA ALA A 278 -4.55 -11.72 11.12
C ALA A 278 -3.72 -10.93 12.15
N TYR A 279 -4.33 -9.99 12.84
CA TYR A 279 -3.63 -9.11 13.77
C TYR A 279 -3.32 -9.79 15.12
N ASN A 280 -4.14 -10.72 15.58
CA ASN A 280 -3.87 -11.43 16.82
C ASN A 280 -2.87 -12.58 16.66
N GLU A 281 -2.88 -13.30 15.54
CA GLU A 281 -2.19 -14.58 15.40
C GLU A 281 -1.29 -14.67 14.14
N GLY A 282 -1.39 -13.73 13.19
CA GLY A 282 -0.65 -13.78 11.92
C GLY A 282 0.82 -13.34 11.99
N GLY A 283 1.31 -12.90 13.16
CA GLY A 283 2.62 -12.26 13.29
C GLY A 283 3.79 -13.13 12.85
N GLU A 284 3.82 -14.40 13.24
CA GLU A 284 4.90 -15.33 12.89
C GLU A 284 4.92 -15.61 11.38
N TRP A 285 3.75 -15.77 10.75
CA TRP A 285 3.63 -15.96 9.31
C TRP A 285 4.19 -14.75 8.54
N LEU A 286 3.88 -13.54 9.00
CA LEU A 286 4.41 -12.31 8.41
C LEU A 286 5.94 -12.22 8.53
N ASP A 287 6.49 -12.58 9.70
CA ASP A 287 7.94 -12.52 9.92
C ASP A 287 8.71 -13.50 9.02
N GLU A 288 8.14 -14.67 8.71
CA GLU A 288 8.68 -15.61 7.73
C GLU A 288 8.47 -15.15 6.29
N LEU A 289 7.30 -14.58 5.97
CA LEU A 289 7.04 -13.98 4.65
C LEU A 289 8.06 -12.91 4.31
N LYS A 290 8.37 -12.01 5.25
CA LYS A 290 9.35 -10.94 5.03
C LYS A 290 10.74 -11.47 4.70
N LYS A 291 11.17 -12.58 5.33
CA LYS A 291 12.44 -13.24 4.99
C LYS A 291 12.41 -13.79 3.56
N TYR A 292 11.32 -14.46 3.19
CA TYR A 292 11.15 -15.00 1.83
C TYR A 292 11.14 -13.89 0.76
N LEU A 293 10.45 -12.79 1.02
CA LEU A 293 10.43 -11.64 0.12
C LEU A 293 11.82 -11.00 -0.02
N TRP A 294 12.58 -10.93 1.07
CA TRP A 294 13.95 -10.43 1.02
C TRP A 294 14.86 -11.33 0.19
N GLU A 295 14.78 -12.65 0.35
CA GLU A 295 15.53 -13.62 -0.48
C GLU A 295 15.17 -13.47 -1.97
N ASN A 296 13.89 -13.25 -2.30
CA ASN A 296 13.44 -12.99 -3.66
C ASN A 296 14.05 -11.69 -4.22
N TYR A 297 14.08 -10.63 -3.42
CA TYR A 297 14.70 -9.37 -3.81
C TYR A 297 16.20 -9.52 -4.06
N GLU A 298 16.92 -10.17 -3.16
CA GLU A 298 18.35 -10.41 -3.31
C GLU A 298 18.66 -11.21 -4.59
N TYR A 299 17.88 -12.26 -4.85
CA TYR A 299 18.03 -13.04 -6.07
C TYR A 299 17.83 -12.18 -7.33
N LEU A 300 16.77 -11.40 -7.37
CA LEU A 300 16.47 -10.51 -8.50
C LEU A 300 17.57 -9.44 -8.68
N ARG A 301 17.95 -8.75 -7.61
CA ARG A 301 19.01 -7.74 -7.62
C ARG A 301 20.33 -8.30 -8.12
N ASP A 302 20.72 -9.47 -7.61
CA ASP A 302 21.98 -10.14 -8.00
C ASP A 302 21.94 -10.61 -9.46
N PHE A 303 20.79 -11.08 -9.94
CA PHE A 303 20.61 -11.45 -11.34
C PHE A 303 20.79 -10.22 -12.25
N PHE A 304 20.09 -9.12 -11.96
CA PHE A 304 20.19 -7.89 -12.74
C PHE A 304 21.63 -7.32 -12.72
N THR A 305 22.27 -7.32 -11.57
CA THR A 305 23.65 -6.84 -11.43
C THR A 305 24.62 -7.63 -12.31
N ARG A 306 24.46 -8.95 -12.39
CA ARG A 306 25.35 -9.83 -13.17
C ARG A 306 25.04 -9.86 -14.64
N HIS A 307 23.76 -9.88 -15.01
CA HIS A 307 23.33 -10.15 -16.38
C HIS A 307 22.77 -8.93 -17.11
N LEU A 308 22.24 -7.94 -16.38
CA LEU A 308 21.60 -6.75 -16.91
C LEU A 308 22.12 -5.46 -16.22
N PRO A 309 23.46 -5.25 -16.12
CA PRO A 309 24.02 -4.14 -15.33
C PRO A 309 23.61 -2.74 -15.82
N ALA A 310 23.09 -2.64 -17.05
CA ALA A 310 22.53 -1.42 -17.60
C ALA A 310 21.12 -1.08 -17.09
N LEU A 311 20.48 -2.00 -16.37
CA LEU A 311 19.13 -1.88 -15.82
C LEU A 311 19.19 -2.02 -14.29
N PRO A 312 19.65 -1.00 -13.55
CA PRO A 312 19.79 -1.11 -12.12
C PRO A 312 18.44 -1.24 -11.42
N VAL A 313 18.41 -2.10 -10.41
CA VAL A 313 17.29 -2.29 -9.50
C VAL A 313 17.42 -1.31 -8.36
N THR A 314 16.32 -0.61 -8.01
CA THR A 314 16.33 0.33 -6.88
C THR A 314 16.48 -0.41 -5.55
N PRO A 315 17.15 0.18 -4.54
CA PRO A 315 17.15 -0.36 -3.18
C PRO A 315 15.72 -0.54 -2.65
N LEU A 316 15.47 -1.68 -2.03
CA LEU A 316 14.15 -2.01 -1.48
C LEU A 316 14.22 -2.02 0.05
N GLU A 317 13.64 -1.02 0.69
CA GLU A 317 13.53 -0.89 2.15
C GLU A 317 12.18 -1.43 2.65
N ALA A 318 11.17 -1.39 1.79
CA ALA A 318 9.80 -1.82 2.11
C ALA A 318 9.00 -2.20 0.87
N THR A 319 7.85 -2.80 1.07
CA THR A 319 6.94 -3.37 0.08
C THR A 319 7.44 -4.71 -0.50
N TYR A 320 6.75 -5.25 -1.50
CA TYR A 320 7.20 -6.36 -2.35
C TYR A 320 7.16 -5.96 -3.82
N LEU A 321 7.39 -4.68 -4.07
CA LEU A 321 7.33 -4.04 -5.39
C LEU A 321 8.72 -3.52 -5.72
N VAL A 322 9.32 -4.03 -6.79
CA VAL A 322 10.68 -3.69 -7.19
C VAL A 322 10.64 -2.74 -8.37
N TRP A 323 11.36 -1.65 -8.27
CA TRP A 323 11.47 -0.63 -9.29
C TRP A 323 12.77 -0.82 -10.09
N VAL A 324 12.68 -0.89 -11.40
CA VAL A 324 13.82 -1.11 -12.29
C VAL A 324 14.02 0.10 -13.18
N ASP A 325 15.23 0.61 -13.25
CA ASP A 325 15.59 1.75 -14.10
C ASP A 325 15.89 1.28 -15.54
N CYS A 326 14.96 1.57 -16.44
CA CYS A 326 15.05 1.22 -17.86
C CYS A 326 15.49 2.41 -18.75
N ARG A 327 15.86 3.55 -18.19
CA ARG A 327 16.20 4.79 -18.94
C ARG A 327 17.35 4.61 -19.93
N THR A 328 18.28 3.69 -19.65
CA THR A 328 19.39 3.35 -20.54
C THR A 328 18.94 2.74 -21.87
N LEU A 329 17.75 2.13 -21.91
CA LEU A 329 17.19 1.56 -23.15
C LEU A 329 16.70 2.62 -24.13
N LYS A 330 16.52 3.87 -23.68
CA LYS A 330 16.04 5.01 -24.50
C LYS A 330 14.74 4.71 -25.26
N ARG A 331 13.85 3.96 -24.62
CA ARG A 331 12.53 3.58 -25.14
C ARG A 331 11.47 3.86 -24.06
N PRO A 332 10.24 4.21 -24.45
CA PRO A 332 9.11 4.26 -23.51
C PRO A 332 8.91 2.92 -22.79
N THR A 333 8.64 2.94 -21.48
CA THR A 333 8.45 1.67 -20.74
C THR A 333 7.13 0.98 -21.10
N THR A 334 6.17 1.69 -21.66
CA THR A 334 4.96 1.13 -22.31
C THR A 334 5.32 0.17 -23.46
N GLU A 335 6.32 0.52 -24.29
CA GLU A 335 6.80 -0.38 -25.36
C GLU A 335 7.55 -1.58 -24.81
N ILE A 336 8.36 -1.37 -23.76
CA ILE A 336 9.11 -2.45 -23.10
C ILE A 336 8.14 -3.44 -22.45
N ALA A 337 7.16 -2.94 -21.70
CA ALA A 337 6.15 -3.78 -21.05
C ALA A 337 5.32 -4.57 -22.09
N ARG A 338 4.92 -3.91 -23.18
CA ARG A 338 4.22 -4.58 -24.28
C ARG A 338 5.08 -5.68 -24.92
N GLN A 339 6.36 -5.42 -25.23
CA GLN A 339 7.25 -6.40 -25.79
C GLN A 339 7.46 -7.59 -24.84
N LEU A 340 7.66 -7.36 -23.56
CA LEU A 340 7.78 -8.42 -22.55
C LEU A 340 6.50 -9.27 -22.48
N LEU A 341 5.34 -8.66 -22.61
CA LEU A 341 4.06 -9.38 -22.62
C LEU A 341 3.90 -10.23 -23.90
N GLU A 342 4.14 -9.65 -25.08
CA GLU A 342 3.87 -10.29 -26.37
C GLU A 342 4.92 -11.36 -26.73
N GLU A 343 6.20 -11.11 -26.45
CA GLU A 343 7.32 -11.98 -26.84
C GLU A 343 7.85 -12.81 -25.66
N GLY A 344 7.91 -12.20 -24.45
CA GLY A 344 8.45 -12.83 -23.25
C GLY A 344 7.40 -13.51 -22.39
N HIS A 345 6.11 -13.31 -22.65
CA HIS A 345 4.99 -13.78 -21.84
C HIS A 345 5.10 -13.36 -20.36
N VAL A 346 5.67 -12.19 -20.08
CA VAL A 346 5.78 -11.60 -18.75
C VAL A 346 5.02 -10.29 -18.72
N TRP A 347 4.04 -10.17 -17.83
CA TRP A 347 3.25 -8.95 -17.66
C TRP A 347 3.75 -8.17 -16.46
N ILE A 348 4.34 -7.01 -16.71
CA ILE A 348 4.80 -6.03 -15.71
C ILE A 348 4.10 -4.69 -15.93
N ASN A 349 4.24 -3.76 -14.99
CA ASN A 349 3.70 -2.41 -15.14
C ASN A 349 4.75 -1.44 -15.69
N GLU A 350 4.31 -0.56 -16.57
CA GLU A 350 5.06 0.59 -17.03
C GLU A 350 5.12 1.71 -15.99
N GLY A 351 6.23 2.46 -15.98
CA GLY A 351 6.46 3.51 -15.00
C GLY A 351 5.61 4.76 -15.20
N GLU A 352 5.21 5.00 -16.44
CA GLU A 352 4.40 6.17 -16.81
C GLU A 352 3.10 6.25 -16.02
N MET A 353 2.48 5.11 -15.70
CA MET A 353 1.24 5.09 -14.89
C MET A 353 1.43 5.58 -13.44
N TYR A 354 2.68 5.57 -12.94
CA TYR A 354 3.06 6.09 -11.61
C TYR A 354 3.64 7.50 -11.67
N ALA A 355 3.64 8.14 -12.85
CA ALA A 355 4.41 9.35 -13.17
C ALA A 355 5.93 9.16 -12.97
N GLY A 356 6.43 7.98 -13.32
CA GLY A 356 7.83 7.57 -13.23
C GLY A 356 8.39 7.21 -14.61
N GLU A 357 8.71 8.20 -15.43
CA GLU A 357 9.19 7.99 -16.80
C GLU A 357 10.50 7.15 -16.85
N GLY A 358 10.52 6.17 -17.74
CA GLY A 358 11.68 5.31 -17.97
C GLY A 358 11.93 4.25 -16.90
N LEU A 359 10.99 3.99 -16.01
CA LEU A 359 11.06 3.01 -14.93
C LEU A 359 9.99 1.93 -15.10
N SER A 360 10.21 0.75 -14.55
CA SER A 360 9.26 -0.36 -14.63
C SER A 360 9.11 -1.06 -13.28
N LEU A 361 7.90 -1.53 -12.97
CA LEU A 361 7.56 -2.16 -11.69
C LEU A 361 7.39 -3.67 -11.84
N ILE A 362 8.09 -4.41 -10.99
CA ILE A 362 8.05 -5.87 -10.90
C ILE A 362 7.63 -6.27 -9.48
N HIS A 363 6.70 -7.23 -9.36
CA HIS A 363 6.33 -7.81 -8.07
C HIS A 363 7.23 -9.01 -7.75
N ILE A 364 7.61 -9.16 -6.48
CA ILE A 364 8.46 -10.27 -5.99
C ILE A 364 7.73 -11.17 -4.99
N SER A 365 6.42 -11.23 -5.08
CA SER A 365 5.54 -11.98 -4.17
C SER A 365 5.04 -13.30 -4.73
N GLU A 366 5.81 -13.90 -5.62
CA GLU A 366 5.58 -15.21 -6.23
C GLU A 366 6.61 -16.23 -5.73
N PRO A 367 6.28 -17.55 -5.72
CA PRO A 367 7.25 -18.61 -5.47
C PRO A 367 8.41 -18.55 -6.47
N THR A 368 9.64 -18.32 -5.98
CA THR A 368 10.83 -18.16 -6.85
C THR A 368 11.25 -19.43 -7.57
N ARG A 369 10.85 -20.60 -7.05
CA ARG A 369 11.23 -21.90 -7.61
C ARG A 369 10.30 -22.43 -8.70
N ARG A 370 9.51 -21.55 -9.31
CA ARG A 370 8.84 -21.88 -10.56
C ARG A 370 9.90 -22.03 -11.64
N THR A 371 10.31 -23.26 -11.91
CA THR A 371 11.12 -23.76 -13.05
C THR A 371 12.24 -22.83 -13.52
N PRO A 372 13.48 -23.33 -13.67
CA PRO A 372 14.50 -22.56 -14.36
C PRO A 372 13.99 -22.24 -15.76
N ILE A 373 13.95 -20.94 -16.09
CA ILE A 373 13.80 -20.44 -17.45
C ILE A 373 15.03 -20.91 -18.24
#